data_dd242e4f1a1d2b3dffc4187140c575a7
#
_entry.id   dd242e4f1a1d2b3dffc4187140c575a7
#
_cell.length_a   1.000
_cell.length_b   1.000
_cell.length_c   1.000
_cell.angle_alpha   90.00
_cell.angle_beta   90.00
_cell.angle_gamma   90.00
#
_symmetry.space_group_name_H-M   'P 1'
#
loop_
_entity.id
_entity.type
_entity.pdbx_description
1 polymer ?
#
loop_
_entity_poly.entity_id
_entity_poly.type
_entity_poly.pdbx_seq_one_letter_code
_entity_poly.pdbx_strand_id
1 'polypeptide(L)'
;EKYSNLYSQKTNDIREGGYKLYTAIDMKKQKKLQKAVDKGLAYSKEKNSDKTKYALQGAAVCVDNSTNYVVAFVGGRGTKDSYNRAYLSARQSGSSIKPLIDYTPAFETGTYSPSTVVNDQPIENGPKNSGGGYRGSLHLREAVQRSINTIAWQVLEKITPKYGMSFLDKMHFHNLSYVDNDNLSLSLGGFTEGVRVVDMAKGFSTLANNGSYSEKTCIQKIEHVSDGTVYKSSNDTTQVYTEDAAWMMTDVLKGVLNEPYGTGRSLKLNNGQIAAGKTGTTNSSKDVWF
;
A
#
# COMPACT_ATOMS: atom_id res chain seq x y z
N GLU A 1 -1.95 16.79 24.80
CA GLU A 1 -0.87 16.90 25.81
C GLU A 1 -0.51 15.54 26.46
N LYS A 2 -1.48 14.79 27.03
CA LYS A 2 -1.24 13.51 27.72
C LYS A 2 -0.51 12.46 26.83
N TYR A 3 -0.92 12.31 25.58
CA TYR A 3 -0.28 11.38 24.63
C TYR A 3 1.12 11.85 24.20
N SER A 4 1.34 13.15 24.02
CA SER A 4 2.64 13.72 23.67
C SER A 4 3.66 13.51 24.80
N ASN A 5 3.24 13.71 26.04
CA ASN A 5 4.08 13.50 27.21
C ASN A 5 4.42 12.01 27.40
N LEU A 6 3.44 11.12 27.25
CA LEU A 6 3.66 9.68 27.33
C LEU A 6 4.61 9.19 26.23
N TYR A 7 4.44 9.66 24.98
CA TYR A 7 5.32 9.34 23.87
C TYR A 7 6.75 9.78 24.13
N SER A 8 6.93 11.01 24.62
CA SER A 8 8.26 11.54 24.96
C SER A 8 8.91 10.75 26.08
N GLN A 9 8.17 10.43 27.14
CA GLN A 9 8.62 9.60 28.23
C GLN A 9 9.06 8.21 27.74
N LYS A 10 8.21 7.52 26.98
CA LYS A 10 8.54 6.18 26.44
C LYS A 10 9.73 6.20 25.48
N THR A 11 9.91 7.28 24.73
CA THR A 11 11.08 7.46 23.86
C THR A 11 12.36 7.59 24.69
N ASN A 12 12.34 8.33 25.78
CA ASN A 12 13.48 8.45 26.67
C ASN A 12 13.76 7.14 27.42
N ASP A 13 12.72 6.45 27.91
CA ASP A 13 12.84 5.14 28.54
C ASP A 13 13.57 4.15 27.62
N ILE A 14 13.20 4.09 26.32
CA ILE A 14 13.86 3.21 25.35
C ILE A 14 15.32 3.60 25.10
N ARG A 15 15.62 4.90 25.05
CA ARG A 15 17.00 5.40 24.79
C ARG A 15 17.95 5.20 25.95
N GLU A 16 17.48 5.38 27.18
CA GLU A 16 18.31 5.44 28.38
C GLU A 16 18.11 4.23 29.31
N GLY A 17 17.01 3.48 29.10
CA GLY A 17 16.57 2.42 30.00
C GLY A 17 17.24 1.06 29.82
N GLY A 18 18.31 0.94 29.03
CA GLY A 18 19.04 -0.34 28.90
C GLY A 18 18.34 -1.37 28.01
N TYR A 19 17.57 -0.92 27.00
CA TYR A 19 16.91 -1.80 26.04
C TYR A 19 17.82 -2.20 24.88
N LYS A 20 17.70 -3.46 24.44
CA LYS A 20 18.27 -3.99 23.20
C LYS A 20 17.15 -4.26 22.21
N LEU A 21 17.19 -3.61 21.06
CA LEU A 21 16.23 -3.78 19.98
C LEU A 21 16.82 -4.69 18.90
N TYR A 22 16.16 -5.81 18.65
CA TYR A 22 16.50 -6.73 17.57
C TYR A 22 15.55 -6.46 16.40
N THR A 23 16.11 -6.11 15.26
CA THR A 23 15.32 -5.72 14.09
C THR A 23 15.58 -6.64 12.89
N ALA A 24 14.60 -6.74 12.01
CA ALA A 24 14.71 -7.44 10.73
C ALA A 24 15.33 -6.57 9.63
N ILE A 25 15.76 -5.35 9.96
CA ILE A 25 16.30 -4.41 8.96
C ILE A 25 17.58 -4.96 8.34
N ASP A 26 17.54 -5.17 7.03
CA ASP A 26 18.72 -5.48 6.22
C ASP A 26 19.37 -4.19 5.74
N MET A 27 20.55 -3.88 6.29
CA MET A 27 21.26 -2.64 6.00
C MET A 27 21.69 -2.50 4.52
N LYS A 28 21.83 -3.62 3.78
CA LYS A 28 22.11 -3.56 2.33
C LYS A 28 20.85 -3.17 1.56
N LYS A 29 19.70 -3.77 1.90
CA LYS A 29 18.40 -3.42 1.32
C LYS A 29 18.04 -1.97 1.70
N GLN A 30 18.24 -1.57 2.97
CA GLN A 30 17.97 -0.21 3.46
C GLN A 30 18.74 0.85 2.66
N LYS A 31 20.05 0.67 2.48
CA LYS A 31 20.88 1.60 1.71
C LYS A 31 20.48 1.66 0.22
N LYS A 32 20.12 0.51 -0.38
CA LYS A 32 19.64 0.45 -1.77
C LYS A 32 18.31 1.17 -1.93
N LEU A 33 17.38 0.96 -0.99
CA LEU A 33 16.06 1.58 -1.04
C LEU A 33 16.15 3.10 -0.90
N GLN A 34 16.94 3.61 0.08
CA GLN A 34 17.19 5.04 0.23
C GLN A 34 17.79 5.66 -1.05
N LYS A 35 18.83 5.01 -1.60
CA LYS A 35 19.45 5.47 -2.85
C LYS A 35 18.47 5.49 -4.02
N ALA A 36 17.57 4.50 -4.11
CA ALA A 36 16.56 4.44 -5.17
C ALA A 36 15.55 5.59 -5.04
N VAL A 37 15.05 5.88 -3.84
CA VAL A 37 14.15 7.02 -3.59
C VAL A 37 14.86 8.35 -3.91
N ASP A 38 16.07 8.54 -3.41
CA ASP A 38 16.83 9.77 -3.65
C ASP A 38 17.12 10.00 -5.14
N LYS A 39 17.50 8.94 -5.85
CA LYS A 39 17.75 8.98 -7.31
C LYS A 39 16.47 9.24 -8.10
N GLY A 40 15.38 8.54 -7.75
CA GLY A 40 14.09 8.66 -8.45
C GLY A 40 13.51 10.08 -8.36
N LEU A 41 13.77 10.78 -7.26
CA LEU A 41 13.28 12.14 -7.01
C LEU A 41 14.32 13.24 -7.35
N ALA A 42 15.49 12.88 -7.87
CA ALA A 42 16.60 13.83 -8.11
C ALA A 42 16.29 14.92 -9.14
N TYR A 43 15.29 14.70 -9.99
CA TYR A 43 14.85 15.69 -10.99
C TYR A 43 14.28 16.98 -10.37
N SER A 44 13.64 16.89 -9.20
CA SER A 44 13.17 18.06 -8.46
C SER A 44 14.26 18.55 -7.49
N LYS A 45 14.68 19.80 -7.63
CA LYS A 45 15.65 20.45 -6.74
C LYS A 45 15.02 21.47 -5.82
N GLU A 46 13.72 21.66 -5.93
CA GLU A 46 12.97 22.61 -5.13
C GLU A 46 13.07 22.28 -3.64
N LYS A 47 13.23 23.32 -2.84
CA LYS A 47 13.28 23.24 -1.38
C LYS A 47 11.98 23.78 -0.80
N ASN A 48 11.67 23.32 0.43
CA ASN A 48 10.62 23.91 1.23
C ASN A 48 10.94 25.37 1.60
N SER A 49 9.99 26.07 2.21
CA SER A 49 10.09 27.50 2.53
C SER A 49 11.31 27.88 3.37
N ASP A 50 11.73 27.00 4.29
CA ASP A 50 12.91 27.21 5.16
C ASP A 50 14.23 26.75 4.49
N LYS A 51 14.18 26.25 3.25
CA LYS A 51 15.32 25.74 2.46
C LYS A 51 16.11 24.58 3.10
N THR A 52 15.58 23.96 4.14
CA THR A 52 16.28 22.88 4.88
C THR A 52 16.06 21.52 4.23
N LYS A 53 14.89 21.28 3.62
CA LYS A 53 14.48 19.99 3.05
C LYS A 53 14.02 20.15 1.60
N TYR A 54 13.98 19.05 0.86
CA TYR A 54 13.35 19.03 -0.46
C TYR A 54 11.83 19.17 -0.31
N ALA A 55 11.20 19.97 -1.19
CA ALA A 55 9.76 20.12 -1.24
C ALA A 55 9.09 18.80 -1.68
N LEU A 56 9.60 18.21 -2.76
CA LEU A 56 9.16 16.89 -3.20
C LEU A 56 9.79 15.80 -2.33
N GLN A 57 8.95 15.03 -1.66
CA GLN A 57 9.31 13.95 -0.76
C GLN A 57 8.86 12.59 -1.32
N GLY A 58 9.39 11.50 -0.75
CA GLY A 58 8.98 10.15 -1.07
C GLY A 58 9.17 9.23 0.13
N ALA A 59 8.37 8.18 0.16
CA ALA A 59 8.47 7.12 1.15
C ALA A 59 8.38 5.77 0.45
N ALA A 60 9.02 4.75 1.04
CA ALA A 60 8.98 3.39 0.52
C ALA A 60 9.09 2.38 1.67
N VAL A 61 8.48 1.21 1.49
CA VAL A 61 8.57 0.08 2.42
C VAL A 61 8.89 -1.18 1.64
N CYS A 62 9.78 -1.99 2.17
CA CYS A 62 10.11 -3.31 1.65
C CYS A 62 9.77 -4.36 2.71
N VAL A 63 8.80 -5.23 2.38
CA VAL A 63 8.43 -6.40 3.16
C VAL A 63 9.09 -7.63 2.54
N ASP A 64 9.66 -8.48 3.36
CA ASP A 64 10.14 -9.79 2.94
C ASP A 64 9.00 -10.81 3.07
N ASN A 65 8.46 -11.27 1.93
CA ASN A 65 7.29 -12.14 1.91
C ASN A 65 7.55 -13.52 2.56
N SER A 66 8.82 -13.97 2.63
CA SER A 66 9.14 -15.25 3.27
C SER A 66 9.08 -15.20 4.80
N THR A 67 9.33 -14.02 5.38
CA THR A 67 9.37 -13.80 6.84
C THR A 67 8.27 -12.88 7.35
N ASN A 68 7.62 -12.13 6.46
CA ASN A 68 6.62 -11.08 6.70
C ASN A 68 7.15 -9.86 7.47
N TYR A 69 8.46 -9.75 7.70
CA TYR A 69 9.05 -8.59 8.33
C TYR A 69 9.25 -7.43 7.35
N VAL A 70 9.13 -6.21 7.86
CA VAL A 70 9.65 -5.03 7.16
C VAL A 70 11.17 -5.04 7.28
N VAL A 71 11.85 -5.22 6.15
CA VAL A 71 13.32 -5.36 6.09
C VAL A 71 14.04 -4.09 5.65
N ALA A 72 13.32 -3.13 5.10
CA ALA A 72 13.81 -1.78 4.81
C ALA A 72 12.63 -0.81 4.69
N PHE A 73 12.83 0.46 5.04
CA PHE A 73 11.87 1.53 4.79
C PHE A 73 12.55 2.88 4.65
N VAL A 74 11.93 3.76 3.88
CA VAL A 74 12.38 5.15 3.68
C VAL A 74 11.24 6.07 4.06
N GLY A 75 11.45 6.93 5.05
CA GLY A 75 10.47 7.90 5.53
C GLY A 75 10.55 9.26 4.85
N GLY A 76 11.61 9.52 4.07
CA GLY A 76 11.80 10.81 3.40
C GLY A 76 13.01 10.82 2.48
N ARG A 77 13.08 11.82 1.63
CA ARG A 77 14.19 12.04 0.72
C ARG A 77 15.36 12.69 1.45
N GLY A 78 16.54 12.09 1.29
CA GLY A 78 17.76 12.52 2.00
C GLY A 78 17.76 12.08 3.46
N THR A 79 18.81 12.49 4.20
CA THR A 79 19.05 12.04 5.58
C THR A 79 18.67 13.06 6.65
N LYS A 80 18.26 14.26 6.26
CA LYS A 80 18.01 15.39 7.20
C LYS A 80 16.57 15.49 7.70
N ASP A 81 15.63 14.70 7.13
CA ASP A 81 14.23 14.71 7.53
C ASP A 81 13.98 13.57 8.52
N SER A 82 13.62 13.91 9.75
CA SER A 82 13.28 12.94 10.80
C SER A 82 11.84 12.45 10.73
N TYR A 83 10.97 13.09 9.91
CA TYR A 83 9.57 12.69 9.78
C TYR A 83 9.44 11.42 8.91
N ASN A 84 8.99 10.35 9.53
CA ASN A 84 8.84 9.06 8.88
C ASN A 84 7.49 8.94 8.14
N ARG A 85 7.45 9.36 6.87
CA ARG A 85 6.23 9.32 6.04
C ARG A 85 5.76 7.91 5.74
N ALA A 86 6.63 6.91 5.82
CA ALA A 86 6.23 5.52 5.58
C ALA A 86 5.24 5.01 6.64
N TYR A 87 5.36 5.49 7.87
CA TYR A 87 4.58 5.05 9.02
C TYR A 87 3.61 6.11 9.57
N LEU A 88 3.90 7.39 9.38
CA LEU A 88 3.18 8.47 10.04
C LEU A 88 2.32 9.31 9.09
N SER A 89 2.56 9.24 7.79
CA SER A 89 1.79 10.01 6.81
C SER A 89 0.69 9.16 6.19
N ALA A 90 -0.55 9.53 6.43
CA ALA A 90 -1.70 9.00 5.70
C ALA A 90 -1.96 9.88 4.49
N ARG A 91 -2.10 9.28 3.31
CA ARG A 91 -2.32 9.96 2.04
C ARG A 91 -3.34 9.21 1.20
N GLN A 92 -3.98 9.90 0.27
CA GLN A 92 -4.84 9.27 -0.72
C GLN A 92 -4.00 8.35 -1.61
N SER A 93 -4.37 7.07 -1.69
CA SER A 93 -3.61 6.05 -2.44
C SER A 93 -3.89 6.07 -3.95
N GLY A 94 -4.94 6.79 -4.36
CA GLY A 94 -5.41 6.70 -5.73
C GLY A 94 -5.73 5.25 -6.09
N SER A 95 -5.60 4.91 -7.37
CA SER A 95 -5.93 3.58 -7.89
C SER A 95 -5.04 2.43 -7.38
N SER A 96 -4.01 2.69 -6.55
CA SER A 96 -3.19 1.60 -6.00
C SER A 96 -3.95 0.74 -4.98
N ILE A 97 -5.03 1.25 -4.39
CA ILE A 97 -5.86 0.50 -3.44
C ILE A 97 -6.79 -0.53 -4.11
N LYS A 98 -7.14 -0.35 -5.38
CA LYS A 98 -8.13 -1.16 -6.10
C LYS A 98 -7.98 -2.67 -5.93
N PRO A 99 -6.77 -3.24 -5.97
CA PRO A 99 -6.60 -4.68 -5.72
C PRO A 99 -7.09 -5.11 -4.34
N LEU A 100 -6.92 -4.27 -3.32
CA LEU A 100 -7.18 -4.64 -1.93
C LEU A 100 -8.63 -4.43 -1.50
N ILE A 101 -9.33 -3.43 -2.08
CA ILE A 101 -10.68 -3.07 -1.64
C ILE A 101 -11.77 -3.43 -2.65
N ASP A 102 -11.46 -3.38 -3.96
CA ASP A 102 -12.45 -3.64 -5.01
C ASP A 102 -12.39 -5.09 -5.50
N TYR A 103 -11.26 -5.47 -6.10
CA TYR A 103 -11.19 -6.65 -6.96
C TYR A 103 -10.94 -7.95 -6.22
N THR A 104 -10.02 -7.98 -5.23
CA THR A 104 -9.82 -9.22 -4.46
C THR A 104 -11.05 -9.54 -3.61
N PRO A 105 -11.68 -8.57 -2.91
CA PRO A 105 -12.99 -8.80 -2.28
C PRO A 105 -14.07 -9.25 -3.26
N ALA A 106 -14.10 -8.75 -4.49
CA ALA A 106 -15.06 -9.20 -5.50
C ALA A 106 -14.80 -10.67 -5.90
N PHE A 107 -13.54 -11.10 -6.00
CA PHE A 107 -13.22 -12.51 -6.25
C PHE A 107 -13.66 -13.42 -5.09
N GLU A 108 -13.59 -12.96 -3.84
CA GLU A 108 -14.11 -13.68 -2.67
C GLU A 108 -15.59 -14.01 -2.76
N THR A 109 -16.39 -13.19 -3.45
CA THR A 109 -17.84 -13.47 -3.61
C THR A 109 -18.14 -14.65 -4.54
N GLY A 110 -17.15 -15.12 -5.30
CA GLY A 110 -17.34 -16.12 -6.36
C GLY A 110 -18.13 -15.61 -7.58
N THR A 111 -18.63 -14.37 -7.53
CA THR A 111 -19.40 -13.76 -8.64
C THR A 111 -18.48 -13.20 -9.72
N TYR A 112 -17.28 -12.77 -9.33
CA TYR A 112 -16.29 -12.18 -10.21
C TYR A 112 -15.06 -13.08 -10.36
N SER A 113 -14.50 -13.07 -11.55
CA SER A 113 -13.21 -13.67 -11.88
C SER A 113 -12.46 -12.77 -12.86
N PRO A 114 -11.17 -13.00 -13.11
CA PRO A 114 -10.41 -12.26 -14.12
C PRO A 114 -11.02 -12.28 -15.52
N SER A 115 -11.79 -13.32 -15.87
CA SER A 115 -12.48 -13.49 -17.16
C SER A 115 -13.90 -12.91 -17.19
N THR A 116 -14.44 -12.43 -16.07
CA THR A 116 -15.76 -11.79 -16.04
C THR A 116 -15.80 -10.61 -17.01
N VAL A 117 -16.81 -10.59 -17.88
CA VAL A 117 -17.05 -9.47 -18.79
C VAL A 117 -17.71 -8.33 -18.03
N VAL A 118 -17.14 -7.14 -18.15
CA VAL A 118 -17.63 -5.89 -17.55
C VAL A 118 -17.81 -4.83 -18.62
N ASN A 119 -18.65 -3.83 -18.39
CA ASN A 119 -18.95 -2.79 -19.36
C ASN A 119 -18.46 -1.43 -18.89
N ASP A 120 -17.42 -0.93 -19.56
CA ASP A 120 -16.86 0.41 -19.34
C ASP A 120 -17.70 1.45 -20.08
N GLN A 121 -18.55 2.17 -19.35
CA GLN A 121 -19.46 3.19 -19.85
C GLN A 121 -19.55 4.39 -18.91
N PRO A 122 -20.10 5.52 -19.36
CA PRO A 122 -20.38 6.64 -18.46
C PRO A 122 -21.26 6.22 -17.28
N ILE A 123 -20.93 6.73 -16.11
CA ILE A 123 -21.74 6.58 -14.89
C ILE A 123 -22.27 7.95 -14.53
N GLU A 124 -23.59 8.07 -14.40
CA GLU A 124 -24.21 9.30 -13.97
C GLU A 124 -23.71 9.68 -12.56
N ASN A 125 -23.22 10.91 -12.40
CA ASN A 125 -22.57 11.39 -11.18
C ASN A 125 -21.36 10.56 -10.70
N GLY A 126 -20.86 9.65 -11.53
CA GLY A 126 -19.72 8.79 -11.24
C GLY A 126 -18.38 9.31 -11.80
N PRO A 127 -17.31 8.53 -11.60
CA PRO A 127 -15.98 8.94 -12.04
C PRO A 127 -15.81 8.84 -13.56
N LYS A 128 -14.89 9.64 -14.10
CA LYS A 128 -14.40 9.51 -15.47
C LYS A 128 -13.11 8.68 -15.47
N ASN A 129 -12.86 8.00 -16.59
CA ASN A 129 -11.59 7.30 -16.79
C ASN A 129 -10.43 8.28 -17.01
N SER A 130 -9.25 7.91 -16.51
CA SER A 130 -8.03 8.65 -16.80
C SER A 130 -7.72 8.62 -18.31
N GLY A 131 -7.45 9.80 -18.89
CA GLY A 131 -7.24 9.93 -20.32
C GLY A 131 -8.52 10.06 -21.16
N GLY A 132 -9.69 9.97 -20.53
CA GLY A 132 -10.99 10.10 -21.19
C GLY A 132 -11.43 8.85 -21.97
N GLY A 133 -12.69 8.87 -22.42
CA GLY A 133 -13.28 7.79 -23.22
C GLY A 133 -13.66 6.54 -22.42
N TYR A 134 -14.42 5.69 -23.09
CA TYR A 134 -14.95 4.42 -22.57
C TYR A 134 -14.69 3.31 -23.59
N ARG A 135 -14.56 2.07 -23.12
CA ARG A 135 -14.13 0.93 -23.94
C ARG A 135 -15.25 -0.07 -24.24
N GLY A 136 -16.42 0.11 -23.62
CA GLY A 136 -17.49 -0.88 -23.72
C GLY A 136 -17.14 -2.18 -23.00
N SER A 137 -17.53 -3.30 -23.59
CA SER A 137 -17.33 -4.63 -22.99
C SER A 137 -15.86 -5.07 -23.06
N LEU A 138 -15.30 -5.48 -21.92
CA LEU A 138 -13.94 -6.01 -21.79
C LEU A 138 -13.87 -6.99 -20.61
N HIS A 139 -12.80 -7.77 -20.53
CA HIS A 139 -12.58 -8.64 -19.39
C HIS A 139 -12.10 -7.83 -18.15
N LEU A 140 -12.51 -8.26 -16.95
CA LEU A 140 -12.14 -7.62 -15.70
C LEU A 140 -10.61 -7.54 -15.53
N ARG A 141 -9.88 -8.57 -15.97
CA ARG A 141 -8.41 -8.58 -16.03
C ARG A 141 -7.88 -7.32 -16.74
N GLU A 142 -8.39 -7.03 -17.93
CA GLU A 142 -7.95 -5.87 -18.69
C GLU A 142 -8.34 -4.56 -18.01
N ALA A 143 -9.54 -4.49 -17.41
CA ALA A 143 -9.98 -3.32 -16.66
C ALA A 143 -9.04 -2.98 -15.48
N VAL A 144 -8.57 -4.00 -14.75
CA VAL A 144 -7.59 -3.84 -13.67
C VAL A 144 -6.24 -3.34 -14.21
N GLN A 145 -5.74 -3.96 -15.28
CA GLN A 145 -4.43 -3.65 -15.86
C GLN A 145 -4.37 -2.25 -16.46
N ARG A 146 -5.51 -1.77 -17.03
CA ARG A 146 -5.70 -0.39 -17.50
C ARG A 146 -6.09 0.58 -16.40
N SER A 147 -6.39 0.07 -15.20
CA SER A 147 -6.84 0.89 -14.07
C SER A 147 -8.13 1.66 -14.32
N ILE A 148 -9.10 1.08 -15.03
CA ILE A 148 -10.37 1.72 -15.42
C ILE A 148 -11.15 2.12 -14.16
N ASN A 149 -11.54 3.39 -14.09
CA ASN A 149 -12.20 3.95 -12.91
C ASN A 149 -13.66 3.54 -12.80
N THR A 150 -14.39 3.59 -13.91
CA THR A 150 -15.81 3.23 -13.97
C THR A 150 -16.03 1.78 -13.56
N ILE A 151 -15.12 0.88 -13.93
CA ILE A 151 -15.23 -0.54 -13.54
C ILE A 151 -14.93 -0.74 -12.06
N ALA A 152 -13.90 -0.09 -11.52
CA ALA A 152 -13.61 -0.15 -10.09
C ALA A 152 -14.80 0.33 -9.25
N TRP A 153 -15.39 1.44 -9.66
CA TRP A 153 -16.59 2.00 -9.03
C TRP A 153 -17.78 1.02 -9.06
N GLN A 154 -18.12 0.47 -10.24
CA GLN A 154 -19.21 -0.50 -10.38
C GLN A 154 -18.98 -1.77 -9.56
N VAL A 155 -17.74 -2.26 -9.50
CA VAL A 155 -17.39 -3.45 -8.71
C VAL A 155 -17.57 -3.16 -7.22
N LEU A 156 -17.03 -2.04 -6.71
CA LEU A 156 -17.18 -1.68 -5.30
C LEU A 156 -18.65 -1.39 -4.92
N GLU A 157 -19.41 -0.73 -5.80
CA GLU A 157 -20.85 -0.52 -5.62
C GLU A 157 -21.59 -1.85 -5.47
N LYS A 158 -21.25 -2.84 -6.30
CA LYS A 158 -21.89 -4.15 -6.27
C LYS A 158 -21.58 -4.97 -5.02
N ILE A 159 -20.33 -4.96 -4.56
CA ILE A 159 -19.93 -5.67 -3.35
C ILE A 159 -20.12 -4.86 -2.06
N THR A 160 -20.37 -3.58 -2.15
CA THR A 160 -20.48 -2.50 -1.15
C THR A 160 -19.15 -2.01 -0.59
N PRO A 161 -19.00 -0.70 -0.33
CA PRO A 161 -17.81 -0.14 0.30
C PRO A 161 -17.51 -0.76 1.67
N LYS A 162 -18.54 -1.00 2.48
CA LYS A 162 -18.43 -1.65 3.79
C LYS A 162 -17.80 -3.05 3.70
N TYR A 163 -18.20 -3.85 2.70
CA TYR A 163 -17.60 -5.18 2.49
C TYR A 163 -16.13 -5.06 2.11
N GLY A 164 -15.78 -4.19 1.14
CA GLY A 164 -14.39 -3.93 0.78
C GLY A 164 -13.54 -3.43 1.95
N MET A 165 -14.07 -2.49 2.75
CA MET A 165 -13.40 -1.96 3.96
C MET A 165 -13.12 -3.03 4.99
N SER A 166 -13.98 -4.04 5.13
CA SER A 166 -13.79 -5.12 6.10
C SER A 166 -12.50 -5.92 5.89
N PHE A 167 -11.98 -5.99 4.66
CA PHE A 167 -10.70 -6.62 4.35
C PHE A 167 -9.50 -5.76 4.79
N LEU A 168 -9.61 -4.45 4.63
CA LEU A 168 -8.58 -3.52 5.13
C LEU A 168 -8.53 -3.53 6.67
N ASP A 169 -9.69 -3.62 7.31
CA ASP A 169 -9.81 -3.73 8.77
C ASP A 169 -9.14 -5.03 9.29
N LYS A 170 -9.39 -6.17 8.64
CA LYS A 170 -8.70 -7.44 8.94
C LYS A 170 -7.18 -7.36 8.76
N MET A 171 -6.68 -6.45 7.92
CA MET A 171 -5.25 -6.18 7.73
C MET A 171 -4.75 -5.04 8.63
N HIS A 172 -5.54 -4.60 9.59
CA HIS A 172 -5.21 -3.55 10.56
C HIS A 172 -4.71 -2.26 9.91
N PHE A 173 -5.32 -1.87 8.78
CA PHE A 173 -5.06 -0.57 8.19
C PHE A 173 -5.40 0.53 9.19
N HIS A 174 -4.48 1.47 9.37
CA HIS A 174 -4.71 2.59 10.28
C HIS A 174 -5.54 3.69 9.61
N ASN A 175 -6.19 4.48 10.44
CA ASN A 175 -6.96 5.66 10.02
C ASN A 175 -8.19 5.33 9.14
N LEU A 176 -8.71 4.10 9.20
CA LEU A 176 -10.00 3.80 8.59
C LEU A 176 -11.11 4.53 9.34
N SER A 177 -11.97 5.23 8.60
CA SER A 177 -13.11 5.94 9.16
C SER A 177 -14.41 5.18 8.86
N TYR A 178 -15.29 5.06 9.84
CA TYR A 178 -16.61 4.43 9.63
C TYR A 178 -17.47 5.21 8.61
N VAL A 179 -17.21 6.50 8.42
CA VAL A 179 -17.87 7.35 7.41
C VAL A 179 -17.60 6.82 5.99
N ASP A 180 -16.49 6.14 5.80
CA ASP A 180 -16.11 5.56 4.51
C ASP A 180 -16.91 4.29 4.14
N ASN A 181 -17.70 3.72 5.05
CA ASN A 181 -18.48 2.50 4.77
C ASN A 181 -19.53 2.66 3.66
N ASP A 182 -19.94 3.89 3.33
CA ASP A 182 -20.88 4.18 2.25
C ASP A 182 -20.23 5.02 1.12
N ASN A 183 -18.91 5.19 1.17
CA ASN A 183 -18.15 6.06 0.27
C ASN A 183 -17.61 5.29 -0.95
N LEU A 184 -18.29 5.38 -2.08
CA LEU A 184 -17.82 4.75 -3.34
C LEU A 184 -16.49 5.35 -3.87
N SER A 185 -16.10 6.55 -3.43
CA SER A 185 -14.78 7.12 -3.81
C SER A 185 -13.61 6.28 -3.32
N LEU A 186 -13.83 5.38 -2.36
CA LEU A 186 -12.83 4.39 -1.92
C LEU A 186 -12.29 3.56 -3.06
N SER A 187 -13.14 3.21 -4.06
CA SER A 187 -12.71 2.48 -5.27
C SER A 187 -11.57 3.17 -6.03
N LEU A 188 -11.38 4.46 -5.78
CA LEU A 188 -10.35 5.30 -6.41
C LEU A 188 -9.32 5.80 -5.38
N GLY A 189 -9.36 5.29 -4.16
CA GLY A 189 -8.48 5.68 -3.07
C GLY A 189 -8.88 6.98 -2.36
N GLY A 190 -10.15 7.39 -2.49
CA GLY A 190 -10.71 8.59 -1.86
C GLY A 190 -11.13 8.36 -0.41
N PHE A 191 -10.19 8.02 0.47
CA PHE A 191 -10.43 7.85 1.91
C PHE A 191 -10.58 9.19 2.62
N THR A 192 -11.37 9.22 3.70
CA THR A 192 -11.48 10.42 4.54
C THR A 192 -10.11 10.83 5.11
N GLU A 193 -9.37 9.89 5.69
CA GLU A 193 -8.07 10.16 6.34
C GLU A 193 -6.86 9.75 5.48
N GLY A 194 -7.07 8.92 4.45
CA GLY A 194 -6.00 8.33 3.66
C GLY A 194 -5.41 7.05 4.28
N VAL A 195 -4.37 6.50 3.63
CA VAL A 195 -3.68 5.27 4.05
C VAL A 195 -2.17 5.48 4.14
N ARG A 196 -1.50 4.68 4.96
CA ARG A 196 -0.04 4.74 5.12
C ARG A 196 0.67 3.83 4.11
N VAL A 197 1.90 4.18 3.77
CA VAL A 197 2.74 3.37 2.85
C VAL A 197 2.99 1.97 3.42
N VAL A 198 3.21 1.86 4.73
CA VAL A 198 3.43 0.56 5.38
C VAL A 198 2.19 -0.34 5.31
N ASP A 199 0.99 0.21 5.47
CA ASP A 199 -0.26 -0.55 5.40
C ASP A 199 -0.47 -1.07 3.97
N MET A 200 -0.24 -0.22 2.96
CA MET A 200 -0.29 -0.63 1.54
C MET A 200 0.72 -1.74 1.23
N ALA A 201 1.98 -1.60 1.66
CA ALA A 201 3.02 -2.61 1.43
C ALA A 201 2.65 -3.95 2.07
N LYS A 202 2.08 -3.94 3.27
CA LYS A 202 1.60 -5.15 3.96
C LYS A 202 0.36 -5.74 3.29
N GLY A 203 -0.56 -4.91 2.80
CA GLY A 203 -1.70 -5.35 2.00
C GLY A 203 -1.27 -6.11 0.74
N PHE A 204 -0.31 -5.56 -0.02
CA PHE A 204 0.25 -6.26 -1.19
C PHE A 204 1.06 -7.51 -0.80
N SER A 205 1.77 -7.49 0.34
CA SER A 205 2.42 -8.69 0.88
C SER A 205 1.41 -9.79 1.23
N THR A 206 0.21 -9.43 1.71
CA THR A 206 -0.89 -10.38 1.95
C THR A 206 -1.30 -11.11 0.67
N LEU A 207 -1.44 -10.39 -0.45
CA LEU A 207 -1.70 -11.02 -1.75
C LEU A 207 -0.59 -11.98 -2.17
N ALA A 208 0.68 -11.57 -1.98
CA ALA A 208 1.85 -12.39 -2.30
C ALA A 208 2.01 -13.63 -1.38
N ASN A 209 1.36 -13.61 -0.22
CA ASN A 209 1.35 -14.68 0.77
C ASN A 209 0.02 -15.44 0.78
N ASN A 210 -0.54 -15.69 -0.40
CA ASN A 210 -1.77 -16.48 -0.56
C ASN A 210 -2.94 -15.99 0.29
N GLY A 211 -3.06 -14.67 0.46
CA GLY A 211 -4.12 -14.04 1.24
C GLY A 211 -3.88 -13.99 2.75
N SER A 212 -2.73 -14.45 3.23
CA SER A 212 -2.40 -14.49 4.65
C SER A 212 -1.67 -13.23 5.10
N TYR A 213 -2.25 -12.49 6.03
CA TYR A 213 -1.72 -11.26 6.63
C TYR A 213 -0.91 -11.57 7.88
N SER A 214 0.15 -10.79 8.12
CA SER A 214 0.94 -10.83 9.34
C SER A 214 1.16 -9.43 9.91
N GLU A 215 1.04 -9.27 11.23
CA GLU A 215 1.28 -8.01 11.93
C GLU A 215 2.77 -7.66 12.12
N LYS A 216 3.69 -8.55 11.71
CA LYS A 216 5.12 -8.32 11.89
C LYS A 216 5.56 -6.96 11.34
N THR A 217 6.28 -6.21 12.15
CA THR A 217 6.90 -4.93 11.81
C THR A 217 8.37 -5.14 11.44
N CYS A 218 9.22 -4.15 11.63
CA CYS A 218 10.67 -4.33 11.59
C CYS A 218 11.25 -4.81 12.93
N ILE A 219 10.48 -4.82 14.03
CA ILE A 219 10.93 -5.23 15.36
C ILE A 219 10.68 -6.73 15.54
N GLN A 220 11.74 -7.48 15.78
CA GLN A 220 11.69 -8.91 16.07
C GLN A 220 11.55 -9.20 17.57
N LYS A 221 12.34 -8.49 18.37
CA LYS A 221 12.40 -8.68 19.82
C LYS A 221 12.92 -7.40 20.50
N ILE A 222 12.46 -7.17 21.71
CA ILE A 222 13.00 -6.15 22.62
C ILE A 222 13.40 -6.86 23.92
N GLU A 223 14.60 -6.65 24.38
CA GLU A 223 15.10 -7.11 25.67
C GLU A 223 15.45 -5.93 26.56
N HIS A 224 15.16 -6.05 27.83
CA HIS A 224 15.64 -5.14 28.86
C HIS A 224 16.77 -5.81 29.64
N VAL A 225 17.79 -5.06 30.01
CA VAL A 225 19.02 -5.62 30.60
C VAL A 225 18.74 -6.37 31.90
N SER A 226 17.80 -5.90 32.75
CA SER A 226 17.42 -6.53 34.01
C SER A 226 16.33 -7.59 33.89
N ASP A 227 15.36 -7.40 32.97
CA ASP A 227 14.08 -8.16 32.99
C ASP A 227 14.03 -9.20 31.86
N GLY A 228 15.05 -9.24 31.00
CA GLY A 228 15.08 -10.13 29.83
C GLY A 228 14.15 -9.68 28.70
N THR A 229 13.52 -10.63 28.01
CA THR A 229 12.67 -10.32 26.86
C THR A 229 11.35 -9.69 27.29
N VAL A 230 11.12 -8.42 26.92
CA VAL A 230 9.87 -7.67 27.17
C VAL A 230 8.91 -7.65 25.99
N TYR A 231 9.40 -7.99 24.80
CA TYR A 231 8.60 -8.12 23.58
C TYR A 231 9.23 -9.12 22.63
N LYS A 232 8.40 -9.95 22.02
CA LYS A 232 8.75 -10.82 20.90
C LYS A 232 7.62 -10.79 19.88
N SER A 233 7.97 -10.59 18.63
CA SER A 233 7.03 -10.60 17.51
C SER A 233 6.35 -11.97 17.41
N SER A 234 5.03 -11.99 17.25
CA SER A 234 4.29 -13.22 16.99
C SER A 234 4.55 -13.74 15.58
N ASN A 235 4.35 -15.04 15.39
CA ASN A 235 4.30 -15.69 14.08
C ASN A 235 2.87 -15.87 13.57
N ASP A 236 1.88 -15.38 14.32
CA ASP A 236 0.49 -15.51 13.95
C ASP A 236 0.17 -14.79 12.64
N THR A 237 -0.72 -15.39 11.89
CA THR A 237 -1.22 -14.85 10.63
C THR A 237 -2.74 -14.93 10.61
N THR A 238 -3.36 -14.01 9.88
CA THR A 238 -4.80 -13.97 9.66
C THR A 238 -5.07 -14.20 8.18
N GLN A 239 -5.88 -15.22 7.84
CA GLN A 239 -6.34 -15.40 6.47
C GLN A 239 -7.36 -14.30 6.16
N VAL A 240 -6.97 -13.35 5.32
CA VAL A 240 -7.78 -12.19 4.92
C VAL A 240 -8.52 -12.46 3.63
N TYR A 241 -7.82 -12.99 2.64
CA TYR A 241 -8.38 -13.44 1.37
C TYR A 241 -8.18 -14.94 1.23
N THR A 242 -9.04 -15.62 0.49
CA THR A 242 -8.79 -17.01 0.10
C THR A 242 -7.53 -17.08 -0.78
N GLU A 243 -6.89 -18.24 -0.80
CA GLU A 243 -5.70 -18.49 -1.62
C GLU A 243 -6.02 -18.26 -3.11
N ASP A 244 -7.19 -18.71 -3.57
CA ASP A 244 -7.65 -18.56 -4.95
C ASP A 244 -7.84 -17.09 -5.34
N ALA A 245 -8.49 -16.28 -4.50
CA ALA A 245 -8.69 -14.86 -4.75
C ALA A 245 -7.36 -14.09 -4.78
N ALA A 246 -6.47 -14.37 -3.83
CA ALA A 246 -5.13 -13.77 -3.78
C ALA A 246 -4.27 -14.16 -4.99
N TRP A 247 -4.34 -15.45 -5.42
CA TRP A 247 -3.66 -15.93 -6.60
C TRP A 247 -4.17 -15.26 -7.87
N MET A 248 -5.50 -15.23 -8.07
CA MET A 248 -6.13 -14.56 -9.22
C MET A 248 -5.72 -13.09 -9.30
N MET A 249 -5.73 -12.37 -8.17
CA MET A 249 -5.33 -10.96 -8.15
C MET A 249 -3.86 -10.78 -8.47
N THR A 250 -2.99 -11.58 -7.86
CA THR A 250 -1.55 -11.53 -8.13
C THR A 250 -1.23 -11.81 -9.60
N ASP A 251 -1.93 -12.78 -10.22
CA ASP A 251 -1.77 -13.08 -11.64
C ASP A 251 -2.21 -11.92 -12.54
N VAL A 252 -3.35 -11.31 -12.24
CA VAL A 252 -3.84 -10.12 -12.97
C VAL A 252 -2.84 -8.96 -12.88
N LEU A 253 -2.26 -8.74 -11.69
CA LEU A 253 -1.32 -7.65 -11.44
C LEU A 253 0.02 -7.78 -12.19
N LYS A 254 0.40 -8.98 -12.62
CA LYS A 254 1.57 -9.17 -13.52
C LYS A 254 1.38 -8.40 -14.83
N GLY A 255 0.17 -8.37 -15.35
CA GLY A 255 -0.14 -7.68 -16.61
C GLY A 255 -0.05 -6.15 -16.53
N VAL A 256 -0.18 -5.56 -15.33
CA VAL A 256 0.04 -4.11 -15.13
C VAL A 256 1.45 -3.69 -15.60
N LEU A 257 2.44 -4.57 -15.44
CA LEU A 257 3.84 -4.33 -15.84
C LEU A 257 4.18 -4.92 -17.21
N ASN A 258 3.47 -5.96 -17.65
CA ASN A 258 3.92 -6.74 -18.82
C ASN A 258 3.05 -6.51 -20.07
N GLU A 259 1.75 -6.18 -19.90
CA GLU A 259 0.86 -5.96 -21.05
C GLU A 259 1.16 -4.63 -21.75
N PRO A 260 0.98 -4.54 -23.09
CA PRO A 260 1.23 -3.32 -23.85
C PRO A 260 0.48 -2.10 -23.33
N TYR A 261 -0.69 -2.33 -22.76
CA TYR A 261 -1.59 -1.32 -22.20
C TYR A 261 -1.50 -1.21 -20.68
N GLY A 262 -0.63 -1.97 -20.02
CA GLY A 262 -0.44 -1.95 -18.58
C GLY A 262 0.09 -0.59 -18.09
N THR A 263 -0.54 -0.05 -17.05
CA THR A 263 -0.21 1.30 -16.54
C THR A 263 1.18 1.40 -15.90
N GLY A 264 1.77 0.28 -15.51
CA GLY A 264 3.11 0.18 -14.90
C GLY A 264 4.20 -0.33 -15.86
N ARG A 265 3.96 -0.37 -17.17
CA ARG A 265 4.87 -0.97 -18.16
C ARG A 265 6.31 -0.41 -18.09
N SER A 266 6.45 0.88 -17.81
CA SER A 266 7.77 1.52 -17.67
C SER A 266 8.57 1.02 -16.45
N LEU A 267 7.90 0.34 -15.52
CA LEU A 267 8.49 -0.23 -14.30
C LEU A 267 8.83 -1.72 -14.43
N LYS A 268 8.64 -2.31 -15.60
CA LYS A 268 8.99 -3.71 -15.89
C LYS A 268 10.46 -3.95 -15.56
N LEU A 269 10.75 -5.07 -14.87
CA LEU A 269 12.10 -5.43 -14.50
C LEU A 269 12.89 -5.95 -15.71
N ASN A 270 14.11 -5.45 -15.90
CA ASN A 270 14.94 -5.78 -17.05
C ASN A 270 15.77 -7.07 -16.88
N ASN A 271 15.70 -7.69 -15.70
CA ASN A 271 16.50 -8.88 -15.34
C ASN A 271 15.75 -10.21 -15.54
N GLY A 272 14.60 -10.19 -16.22
CA GLY A 272 13.77 -11.37 -16.46
C GLY A 272 12.91 -11.80 -15.26
N GLN A 273 13.00 -11.13 -14.12
CA GLN A 273 12.13 -11.44 -12.98
C GLN A 273 10.70 -11.01 -13.25
N ILE A 274 9.75 -11.85 -12.85
CA ILE A 274 8.33 -11.54 -12.90
C ILE A 274 7.99 -10.69 -11.67
N ALA A 275 7.33 -9.57 -11.91
CA ALA A 275 6.79 -8.70 -10.88
C ALA A 275 5.30 -8.45 -11.12
N ALA A 276 4.58 -8.25 -10.04
CA ALA A 276 3.19 -7.85 -10.02
C ALA A 276 3.06 -6.53 -9.23
N GLY A 277 2.19 -5.63 -9.64
CA GLY A 277 2.06 -4.36 -8.97
C GLY A 277 0.88 -3.54 -9.48
N LYS A 278 0.63 -2.40 -8.86
CA LYS A 278 -0.45 -1.49 -9.23
C LYS A 278 -0.02 -0.04 -9.09
N THR A 279 -0.23 0.74 -10.12
CA THR A 279 -0.03 2.18 -10.12
C THR A 279 -1.21 2.90 -9.45
N GLY A 280 -0.92 3.98 -8.76
CA GLY A 280 -1.90 4.91 -8.22
C GLY A 280 -1.52 6.36 -8.52
N THR A 281 -2.51 7.18 -8.83
CA THR A 281 -2.35 8.62 -9.02
C THR A 281 -3.58 9.29 -8.46
N THR A 282 -3.39 10.34 -7.67
CA THR A 282 -4.48 11.13 -7.12
C THR A 282 -4.81 12.33 -8.01
N ASN A 283 -5.92 13.00 -7.72
CA ASN A 283 -6.33 14.21 -8.43
C ASN A 283 -5.19 15.24 -8.43
N SER A 284 -4.98 15.88 -9.58
CA SER A 284 -3.90 16.85 -9.80
C SER A 284 -2.49 16.28 -9.56
N SER A 285 -2.34 14.96 -9.59
CA SER A 285 -1.05 14.26 -9.37
C SER A 285 -0.32 14.67 -8.08
N LYS A 286 -1.09 15.01 -7.03
CA LYS A 286 -0.52 15.37 -5.72
C LYS A 286 0.24 14.21 -5.08
N ASP A 287 -0.26 12.98 -5.25
CA ASP A 287 0.38 11.76 -4.81
C ASP A 287 0.46 10.75 -5.95
N VAL A 288 1.60 10.09 -6.07
CA VAL A 288 1.86 9.00 -7.02
C VAL A 288 2.32 7.78 -6.25
N TRP A 289 1.72 6.63 -6.54
CA TRP A 289 1.93 5.37 -5.84
C TRP A 289 2.29 4.24 -6.81
N PHE A 290 3.07 3.31 -6.30
CA PHE A 290 3.31 2.02 -6.93
C PHE A 290 3.57 0.96 -5.83
#